data_07ee78b92b669eb569f3f6d7cdcc7e3a
#
_entry.id   07ee78b92b669eb569f3f6d7cdcc7e3a
#
_cell.length_a   1.000
_cell.length_b   1.000
_cell.length_c   1.000
_cell.angle_alpha   90.00
_cell.angle_beta   90.00
_cell.angle_gamma   90.00
#
_symmetry.space_group_name_H-M   'P 1'
#
loop_
_entity.id
_entity.type
_entity.pdbx_description
1 polymer ?
#
loop_
_entity_poly.entity_id
_entity_poly.type
_entity_poly.pdbx_seq_one_letter_code
_entity_poly.pdbx_strand_id
1 'polypeptide(L)'
;MHTPPVRRARWQDIPDIVDLVVGPFAGSAVGAWLVPDERHRRHVLTAVIRVWIEHALLCGEAYLLQDQSAAAVWLHRYGLVPAPTEYGERLAVACGDYLDRFLHLDDVLDTHRPADPHNHLAFFTVAPNPHRIRRAATLLAMSNARMGQALLPAYTEATTVAERDLYARHGYVADQPFPLPDGTTAYPMWRRPGRWRVGHRSLTPAVCPYRAASAA
;
A
#
# COMPACT_ATOMS: atom_id res chain seq x y z
N MET A 1 16.18 11.67 22.99
CA MET A 1 16.57 10.99 21.74
C MET A 1 15.76 11.56 20.60
N HIS A 2 16.43 11.98 19.55
CA HIS A 2 15.81 12.63 18.39
C HIS A 2 15.26 11.59 17.39
N THR A 3 14.04 11.83 16.85
CA THR A 3 13.53 11.00 15.74
C THR A 3 14.21 11.49 14.46
N PRO A 4 14.74 10.60 13.61
CA PRO A 4 15.34 10.99 12.33
C PRO A 4 14.40 11.82 11.47
N PRO A 5 14.91 12.80 10.70
CA PRO A 5 14.09 13.56 9.78
C PRO A 5 13.40 12.67 8.74
N VAL A 6 12.22 13.10 8.27
CA VAL A 6 11.51 12.48 7.15
C VAL A 6 11.98 13.14 5.86
N ARG A 7 12.33 12.34 4.86
CA ARG A 7 12.67 12.80 3.51
C ARG A 7 11.84 12.09 2.46
N ARG A 8 11.70 12.72 1.31
CA ARG A 8 11.13 12.06 0.11
C ARG A 8 12.13 11.02 -0.41
N ALA A 9 11.62 9.85 -0.77
CA ALA A 9 12.40 8.80 -1.39
C ALA A 9 12.75 9.15 -2.84
N ARG A 10 13.84 8.60 -3.31
CA ARG A 10 14.32 8.68 -4.70
C ARG A 10 14.34 7.27 -5.29
N TRP A 11 14.52 7.17 -6.59
CA TRP A 11 14.61 5.89 -7.29
C TRP A 11 15.67 4.94 -6.71
N GLN A 12 16.79 5.47 -6.31
CA GLN A 12 17.88 4.72 -5.69
C GLN A 12 17.52 4.12 -4.31
N ASP A 13 16.45 4.58 -3.67
CA ASP A 13 15.99 4.08 -2.36
C ASP A 13 15.06 2.85 -2.50
N ILE A 14 14.72 2.44 -3.73
CA ILE A 14 13.83 1.30 -3.96
C ILE A 14 14.30 0.03 -3.25
N PRO A 15 15.57 -0.39 -3.31
CA PRO A 15 16.02 -1.59 -2.60
C PRO A 15 15.76 -1.52 -1.09
N ASP A 16 16.04 -0.38 -0.45
CA ASP A 16 15.83 -0.20 0.99
C ASP A 16 14.35 -0.25 1.36
N ILE A 17 13.48 0.36 0.54
CA ILE A 17 12.03 0.32 0.75
C ILE A 17 11.51 -1.11 0.59
N VAL A 18 11.96 -1.82 -0.44
CA VAL A 18 11.58 -3.22 -0.69
C VAL A 18 11.95 -4.09 0.50
N ASP A 19 13.18 -3.99 1.01
CA ASP A 19 13.64 -4.77 2.17
C ASP A 19 12.82 -4.46 3.44
N LEU A 20 12.48 -3.20 3.66
CA LEU A 20 11.63 -2.78 4.78
C LEU A 20 10.22 -3.36 4.70
N VAL A 21 9.64 -3.45 3.49
CA VAL A 21 8.30 -3.98 3.27
C VAL A 21 8.29 -5.50 3.29
N VAL A 22 9.25 -6.14 2.63
CA VAL A 22 9.31 -7.62 2.51
C VAL A 22 9.43 -8.28 3.86
N GLY A 23 10.21 -7.73 4.79
CA GLY A 23 10.46 -8.34 6.10
C GLY A 23 9.16 -8.71 6.84
N PRO A 24 8.33 -7.73 7.23
CA PRO A 24 7.07 -7.99 7.90
C PRO A 24 6.02 -8.67 7.00
N PHE A 25 6.00 -8.35 5.69
CA PHE A 25 5.02 -8.91 4.77
C PHE A 25 5.21 -10.42 4.56
N ALA A 26 6.45 -10.90 4.46
CA ALA A 26 6.75 -12.32 4.34
C ALA A 26 6.34 -13.14 5.58
N GLY A 27 6.29 -12.50 6.75
CA GLY A 27 5.81 -13.12 7.99
C GLY A 27 4.30 -12.98 8.21
N SER A 28 3.56 -12.28 7.34
CA SER A 28 2.12 -12.09 7.46
C SER A 28 1.34 -13.30 6.92
N ALA A 29 0.06 -13.42 7.33
CA ALA A 29 -0.84 -14.45 6.81
C ALA A 29 -1.04 -14.31 5.30
N VAL A 30 -1.21 -13.08 4.80
CA VAL A 30 -1.30 -12.79 3.35
C VAL A 30 -0.02 -13.24 2.62
N GLY A 31 1.16 -12.91 3.14
CA GLY A 31 2.43 -13.32 2.53
C GLY A 31 2.60 -14.84 2.50
N ALA A 32 2.19 -15.54 3.55
CA ALA A 32 2.20 -17.00 3.62
C ALA A 32 1.17 -17.63 2.67
N TRP A 33 0.02 -17.00 2.49
CA TRP A 33 -0.99 -17.43 1.53
C TRP A 33 -0.52 -17.21 0.09
N LEU A 34 0.07 -16.06 -0.22
CA LEU A 34 0.58 -15.74 -1.57
C LEU A 34 1.67 -16.75 -1.99
N VAL A 35 2.61 -17.03 -1.11
CA VAL A 35 3.73 -17.95 -1.35
C VAL A 35 3.84 -18.94 -0.18
N PRO A 36 3.16 -20.09 -0.24
CA PRO A 36 3.16 -21.08 0.84
C PRO A 36 4.54 -21.67 1.15
N ASP A 37 5.36 -21.85 0.12
CA ASP A 37 6.73 -22.32 0.32
C ASP A 37 7.59 -21.25 0.98
N GLU A 38 7.92 -21.48 2.24
CA GLU A 38 8.70 -20.55 3.06
C GLU A 38 10.10 -20.26 2.47
N ARG A 39 10.71 -21.24 1.78
CA ARG A 39 12.05 -21.12 1.20
C ARG A 39 12.06 -20.14 0.03
N HIS A 40 10.99 -20.10 -0.76
CA HIS A 40 10.84 -19.23 -1.92
C HIS A 40 10.17 -17.92 -1.59
N ARG A 41 9.41 -17.86 -0.49
CA ARG A 41 8.53 -16.72 -0.14
C ARG A 41 9.25 -15.39 -0.19
N ARG A 42 10.36 -15.24 0.51
CA ARG A 42 11.09 -13.98 0.56
C ARG A 42 11.57 -13.55 -0.83
N HIS A 43 12.06 -14.48 -1.63
CA HIS A 43 12.56 -14.20 -2.98
C HIS A 43 11.45 -13.71 -3.90
N VAL A 44 10.33 -14.43 -3.97
CA VAL A 44 9.15 -14.08 -4.78
C VAL A 44 8.58 -12.73 -4.36
N LEU A 45 8.34 -12.54 -3.05
CA LEU A 45 7.80 -11.29 -2.52
C LEU A 45 8.73 -10.10 -2.78
N THR A 46 10.06 -10.28 -2.73
CA THR A 46 11.02 -9.23 -3.08
C THR A 46 10.85 -8.78 -4.52
N ALA A 47 10.71 -9.72 -5.46
CA ALA A 47 10.54 -9.41 -6.87
C ALA A 47 9.21 -8.67 -7.14
N VAL A 48 8.10 -9.15 -6.56
CA VAL A 48 6.78 -8.53 -6.73
C VAL A 48 6.69 -7.16 -6.07
N ILE A 49 7.12 -7.05 -4.81
CA ILE A 49 7.08 -5.78 -4.07
C ILE A 49 7.93 -4.72 -4.77
N ARG A 50 9.05 -5.10 -5.40
CA ARG A 50 9.83 -4.19 -6.23
C ARG A 50 8.98 -3.60 -7.36
N VAL A 51 8.21 -4.41 -8.09
CA VAL A 51 7.31 -3.93 -9.16
C VAL A 51 6.31 -2.92 -8.61
N TRP A 52 5.70 -3.19 -7.47
CA TRP A 52 4.73 -2.31 -6.84
C TRP A 52 5.36 -1.00 -6.33
N ILE A 53 6.57 -1.05 -5.76
CA ILE A 53 7.28 0.15 -5.28
C ILE A 53 7.73 1.03 -6.45
N GLU A 54 8.26 0.45 -7.53
CA GLU A 54 8.62 1.17 -8.76
C GLU A 54 7.40 1.91 -9.33
N HIS A 55 6.27 1.21 -9.43
CA HIS A 55 5.02 1.82 -9.88
C HIS A 55 4.54 2.95 -8.96
N ALA A 56 4.63 2.74 -7.64
CA ALA A 56 4.24 3.77 -6.68
C ALA A 56 5.13 5.02 -6.77
N LEU A 57 6.41 4.89 -7.09
CA LEU A 57 7.31 6.04 -7.30
C LEU A 57 7.04 6.77 -8.63
N LEU A 58 6.50 6.09 -9.64
CA LEU A 58 6.09 6.70 -10.91
C LEU A 58 4.74 7.42 -10.80
N CYS A 59 3.79 6.85 -10.04
CA CYS A 59 2.42 7.32 -9.96
C CYS A 59 2.06 7.94 -8.60
N GLY A 60 3.06 8.25 -7.78
CA GLY A 60 2.86 8.76 -6.44
C GLY A 60 4.16 9.21 -5.78
N GLU A 61 4.29 8.97 -4.50
CA GLU A 61 5.43 9.39 -3.70
C GLU A 61 5.74 8.38 -2.59
N ALA A 62 7.00 8.31 -2.19
CA ALA A 62 7.39 7.59 -0.98
C ALA A 62 8.19 8.50 -0.04
N TYR A 63 8.06 8.23 1.25
CA TYR A 63 8.78 8.93 2.31
C TYR A 63 9.51 7.94 3.20
N LEU A 64 10.73 8.29 3.57
CA LEU A 64 11.60 7.51 4.44
C LEU A 64 12.02 8.35 5.65
N LEU A 65 12.21 7.70 6.79
CA LEU A 65 13.08 8.25 7.79
C LEU A 65 14.54 8.24 7.27
N GLN A 66 15.32 9.25 7.61
CA GLN A 66 16.68 9.44 7.08
C GLN A 66 17.62 8.27 7.42
N ASP A 67 17.35 7.54 8.50
CA ASP A 67 18.06 6.34 8.91
C ASP A 67 17.50 5.06 8.29
N GLN A 68 16.64 5.18 7.27
CA GLN A 68 16.03 4.08 6.53
C GLN A 68 15.25 3.07 7.41
N SER A 69 14.84 3.46 8.60
CA SER A 69 14.14 2.56 9.53
C SER A 69 12.63 2.50 9.37
N ALA A 70 12.06 3.32 8.48
CA ALA A 70 10.63 3.33 8.20
C ALA A 70 10.35 3.92 6.82
N ALA A 71 9.30 3.41 6.17
CA ALA A 71 8.83 3.86 4.86
C ALA A 71 7.30 4.03 4.83
N ALA A 72 6.84 5.06 4.10
CA ALA A 72 5.45 5.29 3.74
C ALA A 72 5.38 5.48 2.24
N VAL A 73 4.62 4.64 1.54
CA VAL A 73 4.52 4.60 0.07
C VAL A 73 3.11 4.94 -0.34
N TRP A 74 2.97 5.97 -1.15
CA TRP A 74 1.71 6.56 -1.56
C TRP A 74 1.51 6.45 -3.06
N LEU A 75 0.27 6.18 -3.48
CA LEU A 75 -0.21 6.27 -4.85
C LEU A 75 -1.20 7.43 -4.97
N HIS A 76 -1.07 8.24 -6.02
CA HIS A 76 -2.01 9.30 -6.35
C HIS A 76 -3.14 8.74 -7.22
N ARG A 77 -4.26 8.40 -6.61
CA ARG A 77 -5.44 7.89 -7.31
C ARG A 77 -6.42 9.04 -7.59
N TYR A 78 -5.96 9.99 -8.43
CA TYR A 78 -6.75 11.18 -8.79
C TYR A 78 -7.61 10.97 -10.05
N GLY A 79 -7.40 9.86 -10.74
CA GLY A 79 -8.07 9.41 -11.95
C GLY A 79 -7.60 8.00 -12.28
N LEU A 80 -7.61 7.65 -13.56
CA LEU A 80 -7.02 6.37 -14.01
C LEU A 80 -5.52 6.38 -13.74
N VAL A 81 -5.09 5.49 -12.85
CA VAL A 81 -3.67 5.19 -12.67
C VAL A 81 -3.36 4.02 -13.62
N PRO A 82 -2.48 4.19 -14.60
CA PRO A 82 -2.13 3.10 -15.51
C PRO A 82 -1.52 1.94 -14.72
N ALA A 83 -1.72 0.71 -15.17
CA ALA A 83 -0.97 -0.42 -14.65
C ALA A 83 0.54 -0.21 -14.86
N PRO A 84 1.40 -0.83 -14.05
CA PRO A 84 2.84 -0.85 -14.32
C PRO A 84 3.11 -1.34 -15.75
N THR A 85 4.12 -0.78 -16.41
CA THR A 85 4.53 -1.24 -17.75
C THR A 85 4.80 -2.75 -17.72
N GLU A 86 4.22 -3.48 -18.68
CA GLU A 86 4.35 -4.95 -18.78
C GLU A 86 3.98 -5.68 -17.47
N TYR A 87 2.96 -5.15 -16.75
CA TYR A 87 2.65 -5.64 -15.40
C TYR A 87 2.42 -7.15 -15.36
N GLY A 88 1.58 -7.68 -16.27
CA GLY A 88 1.28 -9.11 -16.33
C GLY A 88 2.51 -9.97 -16.55
N GLU A 89 3.39 -9.58 -17.46
CA GLU A 89 4.62 -10.31 -17.76
C GLU A 89 5.61 -10.23 -16.59
N ARG A 90 5.81 -9.03 -16.04
CA ARG A 90 6.69 -8.83 -14.88
C ARG A 90 6.19 -9.60 -13.65
N LEU A 91 4.88 -9.60 -13.43
CA LEU A 91 4.26 -10.35 -12.34
C LEU A 91 4.43 -11.86 -12.56
N ALA A 92 4.17 -12.36 -13.78
CA ALA A 92 4.33 -13.78 -14.12
C ALA A 92 5.78 -14.24 -13.89
N VAL A 93 6.76 -13.46 -14.32
CA VAL A 93 8.19 -13.75 -14.10
C VAL A 93 8.54 -13.76 -12.61
N ALA A 94 8.00 -12.80 -11.85
CA ALA A 94 8.27 -12.68 -10.41
C ALA A 94 7.60 -13.77 -9.57
N CYS A 95 6.37 -14.14 -9.91
CA CYS A 95 5.54 -15.07 -9.12
C CYS A 95 5.72 -16.53 -9.51
N GLY A 96 6.06 -16.82 -10.77
CA GLY A 96 6.09 -18.20 -11.27
C GLY A 96 4.77 -18.92 -11.01
N ASP A 97 4.82 -20.09 -10.39
CA ASP A 97 3.65 -20.93 -10.08
C ASP A 97 2.63 -20.29 -9.11
N TYR A 98 2.97 -19.16 -8.50
CA TYR A 98 2.08 -18.47 -7.55
C TYR A 98 1.26 -17.35 -8.19
N LEU A 99 1.37 -17.11 -9.50
CA LEU A 99 0.77 -15.98 -10.21
C LEU A 99 -0.73 -15.82 -9.91
N ASP A 100 -1.50 -16.90 -9.98
CA ASP A 100 -2.96 -16.87 -9.77
C ASP A 100 -3.35 -16.31 -8.40
N ARG A 101 -2.53 -16.52 -7.38
CA ARG A 101 -2.79 -15.99 -6.04
C ARG A 101 -2.59 -14.48 -5.98
N PHE A 102 -1.59 -13.96 -6.66
CA PHE A 102 -1.36 -12.52 -6.75
C PHE A 102 -2.47 -11.84 -7.55
N LEU A 103 -2.88 -12.42 -8.69
CA LEU A 103 -4.00 -11.91 -9.48
C LEU A 103 -5.31 -11.93 -8.69
N HIS A 104 -5.55 -12.98 -7.90
CA HIS A 104 -6.73 -13.04 -7.04
C HIS A 104 -6.71 -11.98 -5.93
N LEU A 105 -5.55 -11.73 -5.31
CA LEU A 105 -5.41 -10.64 -4.34
C LEU A 105 -5.67 -9.27 -4.98
N ASP A 106 -5.10 -9.03 -6.17
CA ASP A 106 -5.33 -7.79 -6.94
C ASP A 106 -6.82 -7.59 -7.24
N ASP A 107 -7.54 -8.64 -7.69
CA ASP A 107 -8.97 -8.58 -8.00
C ASP A 107 -9.82 -8.26 -6.75
N VAL A 108 -9.51 -8.88 -5.61
CA VAL A 108 -10.17 -8.58 -4.34
C VAL A 108 -9.94 -7.13 -3.91
N LEU A 109 -8.69 -6.66 -3.96
CA LEU A 109 -8.36 -5.28 -3.59
C LEU A 109 -9.00 -4.28 -4.57
N ASP A 110 -9.00 -4.58 -5.88
CA ASP A 110 -9.61 -3.72 -6.89
C ASP A 110 -11.13 -3.63 -6.75
N THR A 111 -11.79 -4.72 -6.38
CA THR A 111 -13.25 -4.76 -6.14
C THR A 111 -13.65 -3.85 -4.97
N HIS A 112 -12.80 -3.73 -3.96
CA HIS A 112 -13.08 -2.92 -2.77
C HIS A 112 -12.42 -1.53 -2.81
N ARG A 113 -11.68 -1.23 -3.88
CA ARG A 113 -10.98 0.05 -4.02
C ARG A 113 -11.98 1.19 -4.23
N PRO A 114 -11.83 2.31 -3.52
CA PRO A 114 -12.65 3.48 -3.72
C PRO A 114 -12.52 4.07 -5.13
N ALA A 115 -13.64 4.47 -5.72
CA ALA A 115 -13.67 5.13 -7.02
C ALA A 115 -13.37 6.64 -6.93
N ASP A 116 -13.63 7.26 -5.77
CA ASP A 116 -13.41 8.69 -5.56
C ASP A 116 -11.91 9.04 -5.55
N PRO A 117 -11.50 10.20 -6.07
CA PRO A 117 -10.11 10.64 -6.03
C PRO A 117 -9.55 10.69 -4.60
N HIS A 118 -8.39 10.05 -4.39
CA HIS A 118 -7.75 9.96 -3.08
C HIS A 118 -6.23 9.74 -3.17
N ASN A 119 -5.54 9.95 -2.06
CA ASN A 119 -4.17 9.52 -1.84
C ASN A 119 -4.20 8.15 -1.15
N HIS A 120 -3.70 7.11 -1.81
CA HIS A 120 -3.66 5.76 -1.26
C HIS A 120 -2.31 5.47 -0.59
N LEU A 121 -2.30 5.27 0.73
CA LEU A 121 -1.14 4.75 1.46
C LEU A 121 -1.06 3.24 1.23
N ALA A 122 -0.33 2.84 0.19
CA ALA A 122 -0.24 1.45 -0.25
C ALA A 122 0.65 0.60 0.67
N PHE A 123 1.76 1.18 1.19
CA PHE A 123 2.62 0.51 2.15
C PHE A 123 3.02 1.46 3.26
N PHE A 124 2.97 0.94 4.49
CA PHE A 124 3.49 1.60 5.66
C PHE A 124 4.24 0.60 6.52
N THR A 125 5.53 0.83 6.72
CA THR A 125 6.39 -0.11 7.43
C THR A 125 7.37 0.61 8.36
N VAL A 126 7.67 -0.02 9.48
CA VAL A 126 8.67 0.45 10.45
C VAL A 126 9.47 -0.73 10.95
N ALA A 127 10.78 -0.68 10.79
CA ALA A 127 11.68 -1.71 11.28
C ALA A 127 11.53 -1.94 12.79
N PRO A 128 11.67 -3.16 13.27
CA PRO A 128 11.66 -3.47 14.70
C PRO A 128 12.75 -2.69 15.44
N ASN A 129 12.34 -1.86 16.39
CA ASN A 129 13.25 -1.13 17.27
C ASN A 129 12.51 -0.57 18.49
N PRO A 130 13.20 -0.21 19.60
CA PRO A 130 12.55 0.31 20.82
C PRO A 130 11.73 1.59 20.62
N HIS A 131 11.96 2.33 19.53
CA HIS A 131 11.27 3.59 19.24
C HIS A 131 10.25 3.47 18.10
N ARG A 132 9.86 2.24 17.73
CA ARG A 132 8.96 1.93 16.59
C ARG A 132 7.68 2.78 16.61
N ILE A 133 7.00 2.87 17.76
CA ILE A 133 5.74 3.61 17.88
C ILE A 133 5.93 5.10 17.54
N ARG A 134 6.96 5.72 18.09
CA ARG A 134 7.26 7.15 17.83
C ARG A 134 7.68 7.39 16.38
N ARG A 135 8.49 6.49 15.80
CA ARG A 135 8.90 6.54 14.39
C ARG A 135 7.71 6.41 13.45
N ALA A 136 6.83 5.45 13.73
CA ALA A 136 5.56 5.29 13.02
C ALA A 136 4.73 6.57 13.06
N ALA A 137 4.50 7.12 14.25
CA ALA A 137 3.71 8.34 14.43
C ALA A 137 4.33 9.53 13.68
N THR A 138 5.65 9.72 13.76
CA THR A 138 6.34 10.84 13.06
C THR A 138 6.21 10.69 11.55
N LEU A 139 6.52 9.52 10.99
CA LEU A 139 6.47 9.30 9.54
C LEU A 139 5.05 9.46 9.01
N LEU A 140 4.07 8.86 9.69
CA LEU A 140 2.67 8.94 9.28
C LEU A 140 2.13 10.37 9.35
N ALA A 141 2.44 11.12 10.42
CA ALA A 141 2.03 12.51 10.55
C ALA A 141 2.63 13.40 9.45
N MET A 142 3.93 13.25 9.17
CA MET A 142 4.63 14.05 8.16
C MET A 142 4.18 13.71 6.75
N SER A 143 4.03 12.43 6.39
CA SER A 143 3.56 12.03 5.06
C SER A 143 2.10 12.43 4.85
N ASN A 144 1.22 12.27 5.86
CA ASN A 144 -0.15 12.76 5.83
C ASN A 144 -0.24 14.29 5.61
N ALA A 145 0.64 15.06 6.24
CA ALA A 145 0.69 16.51 6.05
C ALA A 145 1.06 16.89 4.61
N ARG A 146 1.97 16.13 3.99
CA ARG A 146 2.33 16.31 2.57
C ARG A 146 1.18 15.95 1.64
N MET A 147 0.56 14.78 1.83
CA MET A 147 -0.59 14.36 1.04
C MET A 147 -1.79 15.29 1.20
N GLY A 148 -1.99 15.84 2.38
CA GLY A 148 -3.08 16.78 2.67
C GLY A 148 -3.01 18.11 1.91
N GLN A 149 -1.87 18.45 1.31
CA GLN A 149 -1.71 19.65 0.47
C GLN A 149 -2.59 19.61 -0.80
N ALA A 150 -2.88 18.42 -1.32
CA ALA A 150 -3.76 18.22 -2.45
C ALA A 150 -5.26 18.40 -2.10
N LEU A 151 -5.61 18.60 -0.81
CA LEU A 151 -6.99 18.68 -0.31
C LEU A 151 -7.85 17.45 -0.65
N LEU A 152 -7.22 16.33 -0.97
CA LEU A 152 -7.87 15.05 -1.21
C LEU A 152 -7.84 14.16 0.04
N PRO A 153 -8.81 13.25 0.21
CA PRO A 153 -8.77 12.28 1.29
C PRO A 153 -7.56 11.36 1.16
N ALA A 154 -7.11 10.83 2.29
CA ALA A 154 -6.16 9.73 2.34
C ALA A 154 -6.92 8.43 2.64
N TYR A 155 -6.50 7.36 2.00
CA TYR A 155 -7.06 6.02 2.12
C TYR A 155 -5.95 5.00 2.40
N THR A 156 -6.25 3.96 3.14
CA THR A 156 -5.38 2.80 3.34
C THR A 156 -6.20 1.60 3.81
N GLU A 157 -5.68 0.40 3.71
CA GLU A 157 -6.22 -0.81 4.31
C GLU A 157 -5.35 -1.25 5.48
N ALA A 158 -5.93 -1.32 6.68
CA ALA A 158 -5.29 -1.97 7.81
C ALA A 158 -5.62 -3.47 7.79
N THR A 159 -4.63 -4.32 8.01
CA THR A 159 -4.80 -5.79 8.07
C THR A 159 -4.67 -6.33 9.49
N THR A 160 -4.33 -5.47 10.43
CA THR A 160 -4.23 -5.79 11.85
C THR A 160 -4.92 -4.75 12.73
N VAL A 161 -5.33 -5.17 13.94
CA VAL A 161 -5.88 -4.25 14.95
C VAL A 161 -4.87 -3.16 15.32
N ALA A 162 -3.59 -3.50 15.40
CA ALA A 162 -2.53 -2.54 15.74
C ALA A 162 -2.36 -1.45 14.66
N GLU A 163 -2.47 -1.81 13.39
CA GLU A 163 -2.46 -0.84 12.27
C GLU A 163 -3.71 0.04 12.30
N ARG A 164 -4.90 -0.58 12.44
CA ARG A 164 -6.15 0.16 12.57
C ARG A 164 -6.10 1.20 13.69
N ASP A 165 -5.60 0.82 14.86
CA ASP A 165 -5.48 1.72 16.00
C ASP A 165 -4.41 2.80 15.78
N LEU A 166 -3.32 2.49 15.07
CA LEU A 166 -2.32 3.48 14.66
C LEU A 166 -2.96 4.52 13.74
N TYR A 167 -3.64 4.09 12.68
CA TYR A 167 -4.30 4.99 11.73
C TYR A 167 -5.40 5.82 12.40
N ALA A 168 -6.21 5.22 13.29
CA ALA A 168 -7.25 5.94 14.02
C ALA A 168 -6.68 7.10 14.87
N ARG A 169 -5.55 6.88 15.56
CA ARG A 169 -4.84 7.94 16.29
C ARG A 169 -4.33 9.08 15.41
N HIS A 170 -4.24 8.86 14.09
CA HIS A 170 -3.82 9.87 13.10
C HIS A 170 -4.99 10.41 12.27
N GLY A 171 -6.23 10.24 12.77
CA GLY A 171 -7.42 10.83 12.20
C GLY A 171 -8.06 10.04 11.05
N TYR A 172 -7.69 8.78 10.90
CA TYR A 172 -8.39 7.87 10.00
C TYR A 172 -9.62 7.27 10.69
N VAL A 173 -10.67 7.06 9.93
CA VAL A 173 -11.92 6.42 10.37
C VAL A 173 -12.10 5.15 9.55
N ALA A 174 -12.41 4.04 10.23
CA ALA A 174 -12.67 2.78 9.57
C ALA A 174 -14.00 2.80 8.81
N ASP A 175 -14.01 2.12 7.67
CA ASP A 175 -15.19 1.84 6.86
C ASP A 175 -15.52 0.34 6.93
N GLN A 176 -16.46 -0.13 6.10
CA GLN A 176 -16.91 -1.52 6.06
C GLN A 176 -15.74 -2.46 5.78
N PRO A 177 -15.43 -3.38 6.69
CA PRO A 177 -14.34 -4.34 6.47
C PRO A 177 -14.71 -5.38 5.40
N PHE A 178 -13.69 -5.96 4.76
CA PHE A 178 -13.87 -7.04 3.79
C PHE A 178 -12.83 -8.15 4.01
N PRO A 179 -13.16 -9.41 3.61
CA PRO A 179 -12.24 -10.52 3.75
C PRO A 179 -11.16 -10.47 2.66
N LEU A 180 -9.92 -10.81 3.04
CA LEU A 180 -8.83 -11.10 2.11
C LEU A 180 -8.80 -12.61 1.77
N PRO A 181 -8.14 -13.01 0.66
CA PRO A 181 -8.12 -14.41 0.21
C PRO A 181 -7.50 -15.40 1.21
N ASP A 182 -6.67 -14.93 2.12
CA ASP A 182 -6.06 -15.72 3.20
C ASP A 182 -6.98 -15.91 4.43
N GLY A 183 -8.21 -15.34 4.38
CA GLY A 183 -9.17 -15.36 5.47
C GLY A 183 -9.00 -14.26 6.52
N THR A 184 -7.97 -13.42 6.42
CA THR A 184 -7.86 -12.24 7.28
C THR A 184 -8.80 -11.14 6.84
N THR A 185 -9.00 -10.14 7.70
CA THR A 185 -9.90 -9.02 7.45
C THR A 185 -9.09 -7.77 7.12
N ALA A 186 -9.39 -7.14 5.99
CA ALA A 186 -8.96 -5.80 5.66
C ALA A 186 -9.95 -4.78 6.21
N TYR A 187 -9.42 -3.72 6.82
CA TYR A 187 -10.17 -2.58 7.35
C TYR A 187 -9.85 -1.36 6.51
N PRO A 188 -10.73 -0.97 5.56
CA PRO A 188 -10.58 0.30 4.85
C PRO A 188 -10.58 1.46 5.83
N MET A 189 -9.62 2.36 5.70
CA MET A 189 -9.43 3.47 6.62
C MET A 189 -9.35 4.78 5.84
N TRP A 190 -10.20 5.75 6.18
CA TRP A 190 -10.28 7.03 5.52
C TRP A 190 -9.86 8.19 6.44
N ARG A 191 -9.00 9.06 5.93
CA ARG A 191 -8.70 10.33 6.56
C ARG A 191 -9.13 11.48 5.63
N ARG A 192 -10.15 12.22 6.04
CA ARG A 192 -10.67 13.34 5.26
C ARG A 192 -9.89 14.63 5.56
N PRO A 193 -9.64 15.49 4.57
CA PRO A 193 -9.06 16.81 4.81
C PRO A 193 -10.03 17.67 5.63
N GLY A 194 -9.53 18.52 6.55
CA GLY A 194 -10.33 19.24 7.55
C GLY A 194 -11.35 20.25 7.04
N ARG A 195 -11.53 20.39 5.72
CA ARG A 195 -12.52 21.28 5.07
C ARG A 195 -13.42 20.58 4.05
N TRP A 196 -13.44 19.23 4.01
CA TRP A 196 -14.31 18.53 3.06
C TRP A 196 -15.77 18.56 3.51
N ARG A 197 -16.66 19.21 2.74
CA ARG A 197 -18.11 19.04 2.80
C ARG A 197 -18.53 18.01 1.75
N VAL A 198 -19.17 16.94 2.20
CA VAL A 198 -19.65 15.84 1.35
C VAL A 198 -20.76 16.35 0.45
N GLY A 199 -20.54 16.33 -0.87
CA GLY A 199 -21.60 16.26 -1.86
C GLY A 199 -21.69 14.81 -2.33
N HIS A 200 -22.74 14.09 -1.93
CA HIS A 200 -22.99 12.74 -2.42
C HIS A 200 -23.21 12.76 -3.93
N ARG A 201 -22.28 12.21 -4.69
CA ARG A 201 -22.56 11.67 -6.02
C ARG A 201 -21.93 10.28 -6.07
N SER A 202 -22.79 9.25 -5.99
CA SER A 202 -22.43 7.90 -6.38
C SER A 202 -22.05 7.92 -7.85
N LEU A 203 -20.78 7.68 -8.15
CA LEU A 203 -20.33 7.37 -9.50
C LEU A 203 -20.22 5.85 -9.60
N THR A 204 -20.84 5.29 -10.62
CA THR A 204 -20.78 3.87 -10.97
C THR A 204 -19.31 3.42 -11.12
N PRO A 205 -18.92 2.25 -10.62
CA PRO A 205 -17.54 1.80 -10.71
C PRO A 205 -17.09 1.68 -12.16
N ALA A 206 -15.96 2.35 -12.47
CA ALA A 206 -15.31 2.18 -13.77
C ALA A 206 -14.71 0.77 -13.83
N VAL A 207 -15.12 -0.01 -14.83
CA VAL A 207 -14.58 -1.35 -15.10
C VAL A 207 -13.08 -1.24 -15.39
N CYS A 208 -12.28 -2.00 -14.67
CA CYS A 208 -10.84 -2.12 -14.88
C CYS A 208 -10.55 -2.59 -16.31
N PRO A 209 -9.73 -1.87 -17.12
CA PRO A 209 -9.47 -2.25 -18.52
C PRO A 209 -8.65 -3.55 -18.68
N TYR A 210 -8.23 -4.17 -17.59
CA TYR A 210 -7.43 -5.40 -17.60
C TYR A 210 -8.19 -6.66 -18.00
N ARG A 211 -9.54 -6.65 -18.00
CA ARG A 211 -10.36 -7.81 -18.44
C ARG A 211 -10.33 -8.11 -19.95
N ALA A 212 -9.79 -7.22 -20.78
CA ALA A 212 -9.85 -7.37 -22.24
C ALA A 212 -8.65 -8.13 -22.85
N ALA A 213 -7.60 -8.45 -22.10
CA ALA A 213 -6.39 -9.09 -22.62
C ALA A 213 -6.29 -10.59 -22.35
N SER A 214 -7.27 -11.20 -21.65
CA SER A 214 -7.28 -12.65 -21.31
C SER A 214 -8.17 -13.51 -22.19
N ALA A 215 -8.73 -12.98 -23.28
CA ALA A 215 -9.58 -13.72 -24.21
C ALA A 215 -9.13 -13.49 -25.67
N ALA A 216 -7.94 -14.00 -26.01
CA ALA A 216 -7.54 -14.29 -27.40
C ALA A 216 -6.42 -15.34 -27.38
#